data_cba08f72682c398216b53540121c40f4
#
_entry.id   cba08f72682c398216b53540121c40f4
#
_cell.length_a   1.000
_cell.length_b   1.000
_cell.length_c   1.000
_cell.angle_alpha   90.00
_cell.angle_beta   90.00
_cell.angle_gamma   90.00
#
_symmetry.space_group_name_H-M   'P 1'
#
loop_
_entity.id
_entity.type
_entity.pdbx_description
1 polymer ?
#
loop_
_entity_poly.entity_id
_entity_poly.type
_entity_poly.pdbx_seq_one_letter_code
_entity_poly.pdbx_strand_id
1 'polypeptide(L)'
;MGEIFIGIDLGGTFIKVGCFDSKLKLLAKISAPTKAEKQAKVIVENMAKASEQSVAKAGFSMDDVPAVGLGCPGPAKYSEGIIEAATNFPTLRNVPIRRMLSDRLSGKTIVFENDANVACFGEFVAGAGKGVEDMVFFTLGTGIGGGIINKGKLLAGAGDNAAELGHIIIYPDGRLCNCGQKGCAEAYASASNTAKRATEALQAGEKSSLKKVLDKNGQITCKDVYDHLKAGDKLAKKITDETAKALAILCINTLHATEPQRIVFAGGMI
;
A
#
# COMPACT_ATOMS: atom_id res chain seq x y z
N MET A 1 -19.92 15.47 23.26
CA MET A 1 -19.82 14.50 22.13
C MET A 1 -18.49 13.78 22.29
N GLY A 2 -18.40 12.51 21.85
CA GLY A 2 -17.14 11.75 21.96
C GLY A 2 -16.13 12.23 20.92
N GLU A 3 -14.84 12.05 21.21
CA GLU A 3 -13.75 12.33 20.26
C GLU A 3 -13.88 11.47 19.01
N ILE A 4 -13.62 12.06 17.85
CA ILE A 4 -13.56 11.39 16.56
C ILE A 4 -12.19 11.56 15.94
N PHE A 5 -11.79 10.61 15.09
CA PHE A 5 -10.50 10.59 14.43
C PHE A 5 -10.67 10.50 12.93
N ILE A 6 -9.74 11.08 12.19
CA ILE A 6 -9.69 11.04 10.73
C ILE A 6 -8.49 10.20 10.31
N GLY A 7 -8.71 9.28 9.36
CA GLY A 7 -7.65 8.60 8.62
C GLY A 7 -7.70 9.00 7.15
N ILE A 8 -6.58 9.44 6.60
CA ILE A 8 -6.41 9.81 5.19
C ILE A 8 -5.46 8.80 4.54
N ASP A 9 -5.91 8.17 3.46
CA ASP A 9 -5.09 7.38 2.54
C ASP A 9 -4.85 8.23 1.27
N LEU A 10 -3.62 8.74 1.12
CA LEU A 10 -3.21 9.54 -0.02
C LEU A 10 -2.70 8.64 -1.15
N GLY A 11 -3.61 8.14 -1.97
CA GLY A 11 -3.28 7.38 -3.18
C GLY A 11 -3.04 8.28 -4.40
N GLY A 12 -2.33 7.77 -5.41
CA GLY A 12 -2.02 8.53 -6.63
C GLY A 12 -3.26 8.95 -7.44
N THR A 13 -4.35 8.19 -7.39
CA THR A 13 -5.59 8.49 -8.14
C THR A 13 -6.67 9.07 -7.25
N PHE A 14 -6.86 8.50 -6.07
CA PHE A 14 -7.89 8.92 -5.12
C PHE A 14 -7.31 9.12 -3.73
N ILE A 15 -7.78 10.16 -3.06
CA ILE A 15 -7.69 10.36 -1.62
C ILE A 15 -8.90 9.67 -1.01
N LYS A 16 -8.66 8.78 -0.04
CA LYS A 16 -9.73 8.17 0.75
C LYS A 16 -9.65 8.68 2.16
N VAL A 17 -10.77 9.11 2.71
CA VAL A 17 -10.86 9.63 4.09
C VAL A 17 -11.93 8.88 4.84
N GLY A 18 -11.57 8.35 6.01
CA GLY A 18 -12.48 7.77 6.99
C GLY A 18 -12.58 8.63 8.24
N CYS A 19 -13.80 8.80 8.75
CA CYS A 19 -14.08 9.36 10.08
C CYS A 19 -14.48 8.20 11.00
N PHE A 20 -13.82 8.12 12.16
CA PHE A 20 -13.97 7.02 13.11
C PHE A 20 -14.29 7.53 14.51
N ASP A 21 -15.04 6.78 15.30
CA ASP A 21 -15.20 7.02 16.74
C ASP A 21 -13.98 6.47 17.52
N SER A 22 -13.95 6.72 18.82
CA SER A 22 -12.91 6.24 19.74
C SER A 22 -12.83 4.70 19.86
N LYS A 23 -13.84 3.97 19.37
CA LYS A 23 -13.86 2.50 19.27
C LYS A 23 -13.45 1.99 17.91
N LEU A 24 -12.89 2.85 17.05
CA LEU A 24 -12.48 2.57 15.67
C LEU A 24 -13.62 2.15 14.73
N LYS A 25 -14.88 2.47 15.08
CA LYS A 25 -16.01 2.25 14.18
C LYS A 25 -16.01 3.34 13.10
N LEU A 26 -16.05 2.92 11.85
CA LEU A 26 -16.18 3.82 10.71
C LEU A 26 -17.56 4.48 10.72
N LEU A 27 -17.61 5.80 10.86
CA LEU A 27 -18.82 6.62 10.87
C LEU A 27 -19.15 7.15 9.49
N ALA A 28 -18.12 7.60 8.75
CA ALA A 28 -18.27 8.12 7.39
C ALA A 28 -17.02 7.83 6.56
N LYS A 29 -17.22 7.74 5.24
CA LYS A 29 -16.14 7.59 4.26
C LYS A 29 -16.38 8.52 3.08
N ILE A 30 -15.32 9.18 2.64
CA ILE A 30 -15.24 10.03 1.44
C ILE A 30 -14.14 9.49 0.54
N SER A 31 -14.35 9.57 -0.77
CA SER A 31 -13.33 9.37 -1.79
C SER A 31 -13.35 10.56 -2.73
N ALA A 32 -12.18 11.17 -2.94
CA ALA A 32 -12.03 12.34 -3.80
C ALA A 32 -10.84 12.15 -4.76
N PRO A 33 -10.87 12.72 -5.97
CA PRO A 33 -9.72 12.68 -6.88
C PRO A 33 -8.51 13.37 -6.28
N THR A 34 -7.34 12.70 -6.32
CA THR A 34 -6.08 13.26 -5.79
C THR A 34 -5.60 14.42 -6.63
N LYS A 35 -5.69 14.30 -7.97
CA LYS A 35 -5.08 15.20 -8.95
C LYS A 35 -3.55 15.28 -8.74
N ALA A 36 -2.92 14.11 -8.76
CA ALA A 36 -1.49 13.92 -8.42
C ALA A 36 -0.53 14.73 -9.30
N GLU A 37 -0.95 15.14 -10.48
CA GLU A 37 -0.22 16.01 -11.41
C GLU A 37 -0.17 17.48 -10.98
N LYS A 38 -1.01 17.86 -10.01
CA LYS A 38 -1.06 19.24 -9.51
C LYS A 38 -0.03 19.50 -8.41
N GLN A 39 0.20 20.77 -8.12
CA GLN A 39 1.11 21.20 -7.05
C GLN A 39 0.61 20.73 -5.67
N ALA A 40 1.53 20.58 -4.73
CA ALA A 40 1.27 20.14 -3.36
C ALA A 40 0.10 20.89 -2.68
N LYS A 41 0.00 22.19 -2.88
CA LYS A 41 -1.10 23.01 -2.32
C LYS A 41 -2.48 22.53 -2.75
N VAL A 42 -2.64 22.08 -4.01
CA VAL A 42 -3.93 21.56 -4.51
C VAL A 42 -4.24 20.20 -3.88
N ILE A 43 -3.24 19.34 -3.75
CA ILE A 43 -3.39 18.02 -3.13
C ILE A 43 -3.77 18.16 -1.66
N VAL A 44 -3.09 19.06 -0.92
CA VAL A 44 -3.42 19.37 0.48
C VAL A 44 -4.83 19.92 0.62
N GLU A 45 -5.26 20.83 -0.27
CA GLU A 45 -6.62 21.35 -0.27
C GLU A 45 -7.66 20.25 -0.51
N ASN A 46 -7.38 19.31 -1.42
CA ASN A 46 -8.27 18.17 -1.66
C ASN A 46 -8.36 17.23 -0.45
N MET A 47 -7.24 16.97 0.25
CA MET A 47 -7.24 16.21 1.51
C MET A 47 -8.05 16.90 2.61
N ALA A 48 -7.84 18.19 2.80
CA ALA A 48 -8.55 18.96 3.80
C ALA A 48 -10.07 18.99 3.55
N LYS A 49 -10.49 19.29 2.31
CA LYS A 49 -11.91 19.27 1.93
C LYS A 49 -12.55 17.90 2.11
N ALA A 50 -11.86 16.83 1.73
CA ALA A 50 -12.37 15.47 1.93
C ALA A 50 -12.50 15.13 3.42
N SER A 51 -11.59 15.62 4.26
CA SER A 51 -11.64 15.48 5.73
C SER A 51 -12.83 16.22 6.32
N GLU A 52 -13.00 17.49 5.99
CA GLU A 52 -14.12 18.33 6.39
C GLU A 52 -15.48 17.69 5.99
N GLN A 53 -15.57 17.20 4.75
CA GLN A 53 -16.76 16.49 4.24
C GLN A 53 -17.03 15.18 5.01
N SER A 54 -15.98 14.42 5.35
CA SER A 54 -16.13 13.17 6.08
C SER A 54 -16.66 13.40 7.48
N VAL A 55 -16.15 14.43 8.17
CA VAL A 55 -16.58 14.86 9.52
C VAL A 55 -18.02 15.35 9.49
N ALA A 56 -18.36 16.25 8.56
CA ALA A 56 -19.73 16.75 8.41
C ALA A 56 -20.74 15.64 8.11
N LYS A 57 -20.37 14.68 7.25
CA LYS A 57 -21.18 13.50 6.92
C LYS A 57 -21.40 12.59 8.14
N ALA A 58 -20.44 12.55 9.06
CA ALA A 58 -20.55 11.82 10.32
C ALA A 58 -21.39 12.56 11.38
N GLY A 59 -21.80 13.81 11.13
CA GLY A 59 -22.59 14.65 12.04
C GLY A 59 -21.77 15.37 13.11
N PHE A 60 -20.48 15.60 12.86
CA PHE A 60 -19.53 16.26 13.77
C PHE A 60 -18.93 17.53 13.15
N SER A 61 -18.16 18.26 13.91
CA SER A 61 -17.37 19.40 13.47
C SER A 61 -15.87 19.08 13.49
N MET A 62 -15.07 19.88 12.79
CA MET A 62 -13.60 19.72 12.86
C MET A 62 -13.04 20.00 14.28
N ASP A 63 -13.79 20.70 15.14
CA ASP A 63 -13.38 20.93 16.53
C ASP A 63 -13.40 19.66 17.38
N ASP A 64 -14.23 18.67 17.01
CA ASP A 64 -14.31 17.36 17.66
C ASP A 64 -13.14 16.42 17.26
N VAL A 65 -12.26 16.85 16.34
CA VAL A 65 -11.13 16.06 15.81
C VAL A 65 -9.83 16.46 16.52
N PRO A 66 -9.28 15.64 17.43
CA PRO A 66 -8.01 15.95 18.09
C PRO A 66 -6.79 15.71 17.20
N ALA A 67 -6.85 14.72 16.33
CA ALA A 67 -5.75 14.33 15.46
C ALA A 67 -6.22 13.71 14.14
N VAL A 68 -5.37 13.78 13.11
CA VAL A 68 -5.55 13.23 11.76
C VAL A 68 -4.39 12.30 11.44
N GLY A 69 -4.67 11.05 11.07
CA GLY A 69 -3.69 10.15 10.50
C GLY A 69 -3.58 10.35 8.98
N LEU A 70 -2.36 10.41 8.46
CA LEU A 70 -2.07 10.51 7.02
C LEU A 70 -1.15 9.36 6.60
N GLY A 71 -1.67 8.43 5.82
CA GLY A 71 -0.91 7.41 5.10
C GLY A 71 -0.53 7.90 3.71
N CYS A 72 0.74 7.78 3.33
CA CYS A 72 1.25 8.24 2.04
C CYS A 72 2.36 7.31 1.54
N PRO A 73 2.40 7.00 0.23
CA PRO A 73 3.53 6.26 -0.33
C PRO A 73 4.83 7.07 -0.26
N GLY A 74 5.95 6.35 -0.10
CA GLY A 74 7.29 6.93 -0.06
C GLY A 74 7.97 7.04 -1.43
N PRO A 75 9.28 7.45 -1.40
CA PRO A 75 10.07 7.73 -0.22
C PRO A 75 9.73 9.04 0.50
N ALA A 76 9.75 8.99 1.83
CA ALA A 76 9.46 10.13 2.69
C ALA A 76 10.24 10.04 4.02
N LYS A 77 10.46 11.19 4.65
CA LYS A 77 10.95 11.30 6.03
C LYS A 77 9.73 11.45 6.94
N TYR A 78 9.20 10.32 7.37
CA TYR A 78 7.91 10.31 8.09
C TYR A 78 8.01 11.03 9.44
N SER A 79 9.12 10.87 10.18
CA SER A 79 9.40 11.58 11.43
C SER A 79 9.49 13.10 11.27
N GLU A 80 10.02 13.57 10.12
CA GLU A 80 10.10 15.01 9.79
C GLU A 80 8.80 15.54 9.16
N GLY A 81 7.96 14.68 8.60
CA GLY A 81 6.72 15.07 7.91
C GLY A 81 6.94 15.54 6.46
N ILE A 82 7.99 15.05 5.79
CA ILE A 82 8.41 15.50 4.47
C ILE A 82 8.30 14.36 3.46
N ILE A 83 7.59 14.58 2.35
CA ILE A 83 7.65 13.70 1.18
C ILE A 83 8.90 14.09 0.37
N GLU A 84 9.88 13.19 0.25
CA GLU A 84 11.10 13.43 -0.52
C GLU A 84 10.85 13.33 -2.02
N ALA A 85 10.27 12.21 -2.46
CA ALA A 85 9.82 11.98 -3.82
C ALA A 85 8.88 10.78 -3.81
N ALA A 86 7.64 10.94 -4.21
CA ALA A 86 6.73 9.81 -4.31
C ALA A 86 6.49 9.48 -5.79
N THR A 87 6.68 8.21 -6.16
CA THR A 87 6.62 7.74 -7.55
C THR A 87 5.31 8.12 -8.26
N ASN A 88 4.22 8.12 -7.52
CA ASN A 88 2.87 8.43 -8.05
C ASN A 88 2.53 9.93 -8.03
N PHE A 89 3.47 10.80 -7.61
CA PHE A 89 3.25 12.23 -7.43
C PHE A 89 4.42 13.02 -8.01
N PRO A 90 4.42 13.30 -9.31
CA PRO A 90 5.56 13.92 -9.99
C PRO A 90 5.91 15.31 -9.45
N THR A 91 4.97 15.96 -8.79
CA THR A 91 5.11 17.33 -8.25
C THR A 91 5.51 17.38 -6.77
N LEU A 92 5.43 16.24 -6.05
CA LEU A 92 5.77 16.18 -4.63
C LEU A 92 7.26 15.83 -4.47
N ARG A 93 8.10 16.86 -4.39
CA ARG A 93 9.54 16.73 -4.11
C ARG A 93 9.93 17.65 -2.96
N ASN A 94 10.46 17.06 -1.87
CA ASN A 94 10.85 17.78 -0.64
C ASN A 94 9.69 18.63 -0.07
N VAL A 95 8.48 18.06 -0.04
CA VAL A 95 7.27 18.77 0.39
C VAL A 95 7.00 18.51 1.86
N PRO A 96 6.90 19.56 2.73
CA PRO A 96 6.56 19.42 4.15
C PRO A 96 5.06 19.18 4.33
N ILE A 97 4.60 18.02 3.86
CA ILE A 97 3.17 17.71 3.72
C ILE A 97 2.42 17.75 5.05
N ARG A 98 3.06 17.25 6.14
CA ARG A 98 2.48 17.26 7.49
C ARG A 98 2.16 18.67 7.94
N ARG A 99 3.13 19.59 7.80
CA ARG A 99 2.96 20.99 8.16
C ARG A 99 1.89 21.67 7.32
N MET A 100 1.95 21.50 6.00
CA MET A 100 0.98 22.11 5.08
C MET A 100 -0.45 21.66 5.36
N LEU A 101 -0.65 20.38 5.69
CA LEU A 101 -1.99 19.86 6.04
C LEU A 101 -2.42 20.35 7.42
N SER A 102 -1.52 20.40 8.41
CA SER A 102 -1.81 20.96 9.74
C SER A 102 -2.23 22.41 9.64
N ASP A 103 -1.46 23.26 8.93
CA ASP A 103 -1.78 24.68 8.73
C ASP A 103 -3.16 24.85 8.06
N ARG A 104 -3.48 24.03 7.05
CA ARG A 104 -4.77 24.07 6.33
C ARG A 104 -5.95 23.60 7.20
N LEU A 105 -5.70 22.72 8.18
CA LEU A 105 -6.68 22.22 9.13
C LEU A 105 -6.61 22.95 10.50
N SER A 106 -6.27 24.23 10.50
CA SER A 106 -6.25 25.09 11.68
C SER A 106 -5.37 24.58 12.83
N GLY A 107 -4.19 24.04 12.49
CA GLY A 107 -3.20 23.58 13.46
C GLY A 107 -3.47 22.18 14.04
N LYS A 108 -4.34 21.37 13.44
CA LYS A 108 -4.58 20.00 13.90
C LYS A 108 -3.29 19.16 13.89
N THR A 109 -3.16 18.29 14.87
CA THR A 109 -2.07 17.30 14.92
C THR A 109 -2.20 16.33 13.76
N ILE A 110 -1.13 16.18 12.96
CA ILE A 110 -1.07 15.22 11.85
C ILE A 110 -0.04 14.14 12.19
N VAL A 111 -0.48 12.90 12.31
CA VAL A 111 0.37 11.71 12.38
C VAL A 111 0.59 11.23 10.94
N PHE A 112 1.84 11.27 10.49
CA PHE A 112 2.23 10.96 9.11
C PHE A 112 3.05 9.68 9.05
N GLU A 113 2.63 8.72 8.21
CA GLU A 113 3.27 7.41 8.11
C GLU A 113 3.17 6.85 6.69
N ASN A 114 3.98 5.82 6.38
CA ASN A 114 3.90 5.07 5.14
C ASN A 114 2.54 4.36 5.00
N ASP A 115 1.99 4.28 3.79
CA ASP A 115 0.68 3.69 3.50
C ASP A 115 0.60 2.20 3.86
N ALA A 116 1.65 1.40 3.59
CA ALA A 116 1.70 -0.01 3.96
C ALA A 116 1.83 -0.19 5.49
N ASN A 117 2.60 0.68 6.16
CA ASN A 117 2.71 0.71 7.61
C ASN A 117 1.37 1.05 8.28
N VAL A 118 0.63 2.04 7.74
CA VAL A 118 -0.72 2.37 8.24
C VAL A 118 -1.67 1.20 8.05
N ALA A 119 -1.62 0.52 6.89
CA ALA A 119 -2.43 -0.67 6.64
C ALA A 119 -2.07 -1.81 7.60
N CYS A 120 -0.77 -2.05 7.83
CA CYS A 120 -0.28 -3.02 8.82
C CYS A 120 -0.82 -2.72 10.22
N PHE A 121 -0.68 -1.48 10.68
CA PHE A 121 -1.15 -1.07 11.99
C PHE A 121 -2.67 -1.16 12.10
N GLY A 122 -3.40 -0.82 11.04
CA GLY A 122 -4.85 -0.98 10.97
C GLY A 122 -5.30 -2.44 11.14
N GLU A 123 -4.63 -3.37 10.45
CA GLU A 123 -4.89 -4.82 10.61
C GLU A 123 -4.51 -5.32 12.01
N PHE A 124 -3.44 -4.79 12.60
CA PHE A 124 -3.01 -5.13 13.95
C PHE A 124 -4.05 -4.72 15.01
N VAL A 125 -4.56 -3.48 14.95
CA VAL A 125 -5.47 -2.95 15.98
C VAL A 125 -6.93 -3.33 15.77
N ALA A 126 -7.37 -3.46 14.52
CA ALA A 126 -8.78 -3.60 14.19
C ALA A 126 -9.13 -4.80 13.29
N GLY A 127 -8.14 -5.40 12.65
CA GLY A 127 -8.32 -6.45 11.64
C GLY A 127 -7.80 -7.82 12.05
N ALA A 128 -7.16 -8.49 11.10
CA ALA A 128 -6.64 -9.86 11.21
C ALA A 128 -5.51 -10.01 12.24
N GLY A 129 -4.85 -8.92 12.64
CA GLY A 129 -3.78 -8.88 13.65
C GLY A 129 -4.24 -8.80 15.09
N LYS A 130 -5.56 -8.73 15.36
CA LYS A 130 -6.06 -8.67 16.75
C LYS A 130 -5.57 -9.81 17.61
N GLY A 131 -5.09 -9.47 18.82
CA GLY A 131 -4.71 -10.44 19.85
C GLY A 131 -3.32 -11.05 19.72
N VAL A 132 -2.47 -10.54 18.80
CA VAL A 132 -1.05 -10.88 18.73
C VAL A 132 -0.19 -9.65 19.07
N GLU A 133 1.06 -9.87 19.43
CA GLU A 133 2.03 -8.80 19.68
C GLU A 133 3.07 -8.68 18.56
N ASP A 134 3.26 -9.77 17.79
CA ASP A 134 4.25 -9.85 16.72
C ASP A 134 3.56 -10.28 15.42
N MET A 135 3.61 -9.43 14.40
CA MET A 135 2.93 -9.63 13.12
C MET A 135 3.78 -9.12 11.95
N VAL A 136 3.80 -9.88 10.88
CA VAL A 136 4.26 -9.42 9.57
C VAL A 136 3.04 -9.23 8.65
N PHE A 137 3.02 -8.13 7.96
CA PHE A 137 1.96 -7.76 7.03
C PHE A 137 2.52 -7.56 5.63
N PHE A 138 1.85 -8.10 4.63
CA PHE A 138 2.13 -7.88 3.22
C PHE A 138 0.91 -7.28 2.52
N THR A 139 1.10 -6.20 1.78
CA THR A 139 0.09 -5.72 0.84
C THR A 139 0.48 -6.11 -0.58
N LEU A 140 -0.38 -6.90 -1.24
CA LEU A 140 -0.19 -7.41 -2.59
C LEU A 140 -1.04 -6.61 -3.58
N GLY A 141 -0.40 -5.73 -4.30
CA GLY A 141 -1.04 -4.85 -5.27
C GLY A 141 -0.16 -4.62 -6.49
N THR A 142 -0.10 -3.40 -7.00
CA THR A 142 0.81 -2.98 -8.09
C THR A 142 2.24 -3.36 -7.76
N GLY A 143 2.67 -3.15 -6.51
CA GLY A 143 3.90 -3.64 -5.90
C GLY A 143 3.61 -4.59 -4.75
N ILE A 144 4.64 -4.86 -3.94
CA ILE A 144 4.55 -5.54 -2.64
C ILE A 144 5.04 -4.57 -1.56
N GLY A 145 4.11 -4.06 -0.77
CA GLY A 145 4.44 -3.33 0.45
C GLY A 145 4.46 -4.26 1.65
N GLY A 146 4.96 -3.76 2.77
CA GLY A 146 5.02 -4.51 4.01
C GLY A 146 4.95 -3.64 5.25
N GLY A 147 4.75 -4.30 6.38
CA GLY A 147 4.86 -3.72 7.72
C GLY A 147 5.15 -4.80 8.73
N ILE A 148 5.83 -4.44 9.79
CA ILE A 148 6.19 -5.35 10.88
C ILE A 148 5.73 -4.74 12.20
N ILE A 149 4.96 -5.51 12.96
CA ILE A 149 4.69 -5.21 14.36
C ILE A 149 5.59 -6.11 15.20
N ASN A 150 6.33 -5.51 16.11
CA ASN A 150 7.19 -6.22 17.06
C ASN A 150 6.89 -5.72 18.47
N LYS A 151 6.49 -6.63 19.36
CA LYS A 151 6.07 -6.35 20.73
C LYS A 151 5.04 -5.22 20.80
N GLY A 152 4.01 -5.32 19.94
CA GLY A 152 2.91 -4.36 19.86
C GLY A 152 3.24 -3.01 19.21
N LYS A 153 4.44 -2.85 18.63
CA LYS A 153 4.90 -1.59 18.03
C LYS A 153 5.28 -1.77 16.57
N LEU A 154 4.90 -0.79 15.76
CA LEU A 154 5.32 -0.72 14.36
C LEU A 154 6.84 -0.52 14.26
N LEU A 155 7.51 -1.31 13.42
CA LEU A 155 8.92 -1.19 13.15
C LEU A 155 9.16 -0.10 12.08
N ALA A 156 9.56 1.09 12.52
CA ALA A 156 9.84 2.21 11.60
C ALA A 156 11.27 2.16 11.03
N GLY A 157 12.24 1.65 11.81
CA GLY A 157 13.67 1.69 11.47
C GLY A 157 14.32 3.03 11.78
N ALA A 158 15.62 3.13 11.58
CA ALA A 158 16.40 4.33 11.91
C ALA A 158 16.15 5.52 10.98
N GLY A 159 15.69 5.24 9.76
CA GLY A 159 15.40 6.26 8.73
C GLY A 159 13.95 6.20 8.24
N ASP A 160 13.03 5.71 9.06
CA ASP A 160 11.58 5.60 8.79
C ASP A 160 11.22 4.71 7.57
N ASN A 161 12.16 3.90 7.06
CA ASN A 161 11.97 3.08 5.85
C ASN A 161 12.20 1.58 6.13
N ALA A 162 11.89 1.09 7.32
CA ALA A 162 11.89 -0.34 7.59
C ALA A 162 10.73 -1.05 6.89
N ALA A 163 10.80 -2.37 6.86
CA ALA A 163 9.78 -3.25 6.33
C ALA A 163 9.47 -3.08 4.82
N GLU A 164 10.43 -2.64 4.02
CA GLU A 164 10.39 -2.69 2.56
C GLU A 164 10.49 -4.14 2.06
N LEU A 165 9.54 -4.98 2.51
CA LEU A 165 9.58 -6.43 2.41
C LEU A 165 9.53 -6.95 0.97
N GLY A 166 8.88 -6.22 0.07
CA GLY A 166 8.84 -6.54 -1.36
C GLY A 166 10.20 -6.47 -2.04
N HIS A 167 11.16 -5.74 -1.44
CA HIS A 167 12.50 -5.56 -1.97
C HIS A 167 13.54 -6.52 -1.35
N ILE A 168 13.12 -7.45 -0.50
CA ILE A 168 13.97 -8.56 -0.08
C ILE A 168 14.36 -9.38 -1.30
N ILE A 169 15.68 -9.56 -1.51
CA ILE A 169 16.23 -10.33 -2.62
C ILE A 169 16.02 -11.81 -2.33
N ILE A 170 15.20 -12.47 -3.15
CA ILE A 170 14.92 -13.91 -3.06
C ILE A 170 15.68 -14.72 -4.12
N TYR A 171 16.14 -14.06 -5.19
CA TYR A 171 16.95 -14.64 -6.26
C TYR A 171 18.06 -13.66 -6.67
N PRO A 172 19.30 -13.76 -6.15
CA PRO A 172 20.34 -12.73 -6.32
C PRO A 172 20.62 -12.31 -7.77
N ASP A 173 20.63 -13.27 -8.72
CA ASP A 173 20.84 -12.98 -10.14
C ASP A 173 19.52 -12.93 -10.96
N GLY A 174 18.41 -12.73 -10.27
CA GLY A 174 17.10 -12.82 -10.85
C GLY A 174 16.65 -11.58 -11.63
N ARG A 175 15.33 -11.42 -11.73
CA ARG A 175 14.68 -10.36 -12.50
C ARG A 175 15.01 -8.97 -11.94
N LEU A 176 15.21 -8.01 -12.86
CA LEU A 176 15.37 -6.60 -12.48
C LEU A 176 14.06 -6.08 -11.86
N CYS A 177 14.16 -5.51 -10.67
CA CYS A 177 13.09 -4.81 -9.97
C CYS A 177 13.06 -3.32 -10.34
N ASN A 178 11.91 -2.67 -10.21
CA ASN A 178 11.77 -1.24 -10.45
C ASN A 178 12.61 -0.38 -9.47
N CYS A 179 13.01 -0.92 -8.31
CA CYS A 179 13.93 -0.26 -7.38
C CYS A 179 15.39 -0.23 -7.85
N GLY A 180 15.72 -0.86 -8.99
CA GLY A 180 17.07 -0.95 -9.55
C GLY A 180 17.86 -2.18 -9.12
N GLN A 181 17.40 -2.95 -8.12
CA GLN A 181 18.04 -4.20 -7.68
C GLN A 181 17.55 -5.39 -8.50
N LYS A 182 18.32 -6.49 -8.50
CA LYS A 182 17.88 -7.76 -9.08
C LYS A 182 17.37 -8.70 -7.99
N GLY A 183 16.33 -9.47 -8.34
CA GLY A 183 15.87 -10.59 -7.54
C GLY A 183 14.93 -10.29 -6.38
N CYS A 184 14.44 -9.07 -6.27
CA CYS A 184 13.42 -8.70 -5.27
C CYS A 184 12.16 -9.56 -5.41
N ALA A 185 11.53 -9.90 -4.31
CA ALA A 185 10.28 -10.66 -4.27
C ALA A 185 9.18 -9.99 -5.12
N GLU A 186 9.09 -8.67 -5.09
CA GLU A 186 8.15 -7.88 -5.89
C GLU A 186 8.27 -8.14 -7.39
N ALA A 187 9.49 -8.31 -7.91
CA ALA A 187 9.72 -8.59 -9.33
C ALA A 187 9.13 -9.93 -9.81
N TYR A 188 8.68 -10.75 -8.88
CA TYR A 188 8.06 -12.07 -9.13
C TYR A 188 6.59 -12.13 -8.71
N ALA A 189 6.22 -11.46 -7.62
CA ALA A 189 4.97 -11.75 -6.94
C ALA A 189 4.02 -10.56 -6.77
N SER A 190 4.35 -9.38 -7.27
CA SER A 190 3.36 -8.30 -7.37
C SER A 190 2.37 -8.52 -8.52
N ALA A 191 1.20 -7.87 -8.46
CA ALA A 191 0.19 -7.94 -9.51
C ALA A 191 0.76 -7.49 -10.86
N SER A 192 1.48 -6.36 -10.89
CA SER A 192 2.10 -5.84 -12.11
C SER A 192 3.12 -6.82 -12.71
N ASN A 193 3.97 -7.40 -11.85
CA ASN A 193 5.01 -8.32 -12.33
C ASN A 193 4.45 -9.70 -12.69
N THR A 194 3.38 -10.16 -12.06
CA THR A 194 2.64 -11.37 -12.48
C THR A 194 2.09 -11.20 -13.90
N ALA A 195 1.44 -10.08 -14.19
CA ALA A 195 0.94 -9.74 -15.52
C ALA A 195 2.08 -9.57 -16.54
N LYS A 196 3.16 -8.87 -16.15
CA LYS A 196 4.35 -8.66 -16.99
C LYS A 196 5.00 -9.98 -17.40
N ARG A 197 5.19 -10.91 -16.46
CA ARG A 197 5.77 -12.24 -16.76
C ARG A 197 4.91 -13.03 -17.74
N ALA A 198 3.59 -12.99 -17.60
CA ALA A 198 2.68 -13.63 -18.56
C ALA A 198 2.81 -13.01 -19.96
N THR A 199 2.92 -11.70 -20.05
CA THR A 199 3.10 -10.98 -21.32
C THR A 199 4.44 -11.34 -21.98
N GLU A 200 5.53 -11.34 -21.21
CA GLU A 200 6.88 -11.72 -21.70
C GLU A 200 6.92 -13.16 -22.22
N ALA A 201 6.28 -14.10 -21.53
CA ALA A 201 6.20 -15.50 -21.95
C ALA A 201 5.45 -15.65 -23.29
N LEU A 202 4.35 -14.92 -23.48
CA LEU A 202 3.63 -14.89 -24.76
C LEU A 202 4.47 -14.29 -25.89
N GLN A 203 5.22 -13.22 -25.60
CA GLN A 203 6.14 -12.59 -26.56
C GLN A 203 7.30 -13.53 -26.93
N ALA A 204 7.73 -14.39 -26.00
CA ALA A 204 8.70 -15.46 -26.24
C ALA A 204 8.13 -16.67 -26.97
N GLY A 205 6.84 -16.67 -27.35
CA GLY A 205 6.18 -17.70 -28.14
C GLY A 205 5.51 -18.81 -27.32
N GLU A 206 5.41 -18.71 -26.00
CA GLU A 206 4.66 -19.69 -25.19
C GLU A 206 3.16 -19.64 -25.55
N LYS A 207 2.56 -20.81 -25.68
CA LYS A 207 1.14 -20.95 -26.06
C LYS A 207 0.26 -20.81 -24.82
N SER A 208 -0.75 -19.92 -24.91
CA SER A 208 -1.72 -19.71 -23.84
C SER A 208 -2.99 -19.05 -24.37
N SER A 209 -4.10 -19.30 -23.71
CA SER A 209 -5.36 -18.62 -23.96
C SER A 209 -5.32 -17.12 -23.59
N LEU A 210 -4.36 -16.70 -22.77
CA LEU A 210 -4.05 -15.29 -22.45
C LEU A 210 -3.69 -14.46 -23.70
N LYS A 211 -3.21 -15.12 -24.78
CA LYS A 211 -2.92 -14.44 -26.07
C LYS A 211 -4.13 -13.68 -26.61
N LYS A 212 -5.35 -14.26 -26.48
CA LYS A 212 -6.59 -13.61 -26.90
C LYS A 212 -6.89 -12.33 -26.10
N VAL A 213 -6.56 -12.33 -24.80
CA VAL A 213 -6.72 -11.16 -23.93
C VAL A 213 -5.75 -10.07 -24.36
N LEU A 214 -4.48 -10.42 -24.56
CA LEU A 214 -3.44 -9.50 -25.01
C LEU A 214 -3.80 -8.86 -26.34
N ASP A 215 -4.24 -9.66 -27.31
CA ASP A 215 -4.60 -9.18 -28.66
C ASP A 215 -5.82 -8.27 -28.65
N LYS A 216 -6.78 -8.53 -27.78
CA LYS A 216 -8.02 -7.74 -27.65
C LYS A 216 -7.82 -6.44 -26.88
N ASN A 217 -7.09 -6.50 -25.77
CA ASN A 217 -7.03 -5.39 -24.78
C ASN A 217 -5.69 -4.64 -24.82
N GLY A 218 -4.69 -5.13 -25.57
CA GLY A 218 -3.34 -4.58 -25.61
C GLY A 218 -2.50 -4.85 -24.35
N GLN A 219 -3.11 -5.41 -23.30
CA GLN A 219 -2.46 -5.72 -22.03
C GLN A 219 -3.12 -6.90 -21.32
N ILE A 220 -2.36 -7.53 -20.42
CA ILE A 220 -2.84 -8.57 -19.50
C ILE A 220 -2.80 -7.99 -18.10
N THR A 221 -3.81 -8.27 -17.28
CA THR A 221 -3.84 -7.96 -15.85
C THR A 221 -3.52 -9.20 -15.02
N CYS A 222 -3.16 -9.01 -13.74
CA CYS A 222 -3.02 -10.11 -12.80
C CYS A 222 -4.32 -10.93 -12.69
N LYS A 223 -5.46 -10.27 -12.68
CA LYS A 223 -6.78 -10.91 -12.65
C LYS A 223 -6.95 -11.86 -13.84
N ASP A 224 -6.58 -11.43 -15.05
CA ASP A 224 -6.68 -12.28 -16.24
C ASP A 224 -5.85 -13.56 -16.08
N VAL A 225 -4.64 -13.46 -15.50
CA VAL A 225 -3.79 -14.63 -15.24
C VAL A 225 -4.49 -15.62 -14.29
N TYR A 226 -5.08 -15.14 -13.20
CA TYR A 226 -5.80 -16.02 -12.25
C TYR A 226 -7.12 -16.56 -12.83
N ASP A 227 -7.83 -15.81 -13.64
CA ASP A 227 -9.05 -16.29 -14.31
C ASP A 227 -8.71 -17.41 -15.33
N HIS A 228 -7.61 -17.26 -16.07
CA HIS A 228 -7.13 -18.29 -16.99
C HIS A 228 -6.53 -19.50 -16.28
N LEU A 229 -5.94 -19.33 -15.09
CA LEU A 229 -5.57 -20.45 -14.21
C LEU A 229 -6.79 -21.31 -13.87
N LYS A 230 -7.90 -20.70 -13.47
CA LYS A 230 -9.16 -21.41 -13.15
C LYS A 230 -9.71 -22.15 -14.37
N ALA A 231 -9.45 -21.64 -15.57
CA ALA A 231 -9.81 -22.28 -16.83
C ALA A 231 -8.82 -23.38 -17.30
N GLY A 232 -7.79 -23.68 -16.50
CA GLY A 232 -6.84 -24.75 -16.79
C GLY A 232 -5.70 -24.38 -17.74
N ASP A 233 -5.44 -23.09 -17.95
CA ASP A 233 -4.34 -22.62 -18.80
C ASP A 233 -2.97 -22.95 -18.19
N LYS A 234 -2.11 -23.62 -18.96
CA LYS A 234 -0.81 -24.11 -18.50
C LYS A 234 0.19 -22.97 -18.20
N LEU A 235 0.20 -21.92 -19.01
CA LEU A 235 1.07 -20.76 -18.77
C LEU A 235 0.62 -20.01 -17.54
N ALA A 236 -0.69 -19.77 -17.38
CA ALA A 236 -1.23 -19.13 -16.19
C ALA A 236 -0.87 -19.93 -14.93
N LYS A 237 -0.95 -21.27 -14.99
CA LYS A 237 -0.52 -22.13 -13.88
C LYS A 237 0.96 -21.96 -13.56
N LYS A 238 1.84 -22.01 -14.56
CA LYS A 238 3.29 -21.81 -14.39
C LYS A 238 3.57 -20.47 -13.70
N ILE A 239 2.98 -19.38 -14.20
CA ILE A 239 3.19 -18.03 -13.67
C ILE A 239 2.70 -17.92 -12.22
N THR A 240 1.55 -18.49 -11.88
CA THR A 240 0.98 -18.44 -10.53
C THR A 240 1.74 -19.35 -9.56
N ASP A 241 2.22 -20.51 -9.97
CA ASP A 241 3.08 -21.36 -9.16
C ASP A 241 4.41 -20.65 -8.80
N GLU A 242 5.02 -19.96 -9.78
CA GLU A 242 6.22 -19.15 -9.54
C GLU A 242 5.93 -17.96 -8.61
N THR A 243 4.76 -17.31 -8.72
CA THR A 243 4.31 -16.25 -7.81
C THR A 243 4.17 -16.80 -6.38
N ALA A 244 3.49 -17.93 -6.22
CA ALA A 244 3.31 -18.57 -4.92
C ALA A 244 4.65 -18.98 -4.29
N LYS A 245 5.57 -19.53 -5.09
CA LYS A 245 6.93 -19.88 -4.63
C LYS A 245 7.71 -18.66 -4.16
N ALA A 246 7.64 -17.55 -4.88
CA ALA A 246 8.30 -16.31 -4.48
C ALA A 246 7.75 -15.76 -3.16
N LEU A 247 6.42 -15.78 -2.98
CA LEU A 247 5.78 -15.40 -1.71
C LEU A 247 6.16 -16.35 -0.58
N ALA A 248 6.22 -17.66 -0.82
CA ALA A 248 6.63 -18.63 0.20
C ALA A 248 8.07 -18.38 0.68
N ILE A 249 9.01 -18.11 -0.23
CA ILE A 249 10.40 -17.77 0.13
C ILE A 249 10.43 -16.48 0.95
N LEU A 250 9.66 -15.46 0.54
CA LEU A 250 9.57 -14.20 1.27
C LEU A 250 9.03 -14.41 2.70
N CYS A 251 7.98 -15.23 2.85
CA CYS A 251 7.44 -15.59 4.17
C CYS A 251 8.46 -16.31 5.04
N ILE A 252 9.20 -17.27 4.48
CA ILE A 252 10.23 -18.00 5.22
C ILE A 252 11.34 -17.04 5.70
N ASN A 253 11.80 -16.15 4.82
CA ASN A 253 12.83 -15.17 5.19
C ASN A 253 12.36 -14.23 6.32
N THR A 254 11.14 -13.75 6.23
CA THR A 254 10.57 -12.88 7.28
C THR A 254 10.29 -13.64 8.57
N LEU A 255 9.82 -14.90 8.48
CA LEU A 255 9.63 -15.77 9.64
C LEU A 255 10.94 -15.98 10.42
N HIS A 256 12.04 -16.28 9.73
CA HIS A 256 13.35 -16.46 10.38
C HIS A 256 13.94 -15.16 10.92
N ALA A 257 13.60 -14.00 10.33
CA ALA A 257 14.11 -12.71 10.77
C ALA A 257 13.35 -12.11 11.96
N THR A 258 12.04 -12.39 12.08
CA THR A 258 11.15 -11.69 13.03
C THR A 258 10.35 -12.61 13.94
N GLU A 259 10.28 -13.92 13.68
CA GLU A 259 9.51 -14.92 14.43
C GLU A 259 8.06 -14.43 14.76
N PRO A 260 7.25 -14.04 13.76
CA PRO A 260 5.97 -13.44 14.03
C PRO A 260 4.94 -14.50 14.46
N GLN A 261 4.01 -14.12 15.34
CA GLN A 261 2.87 -14.95 15.72
C GLN A 261 1.86 -15.07 14.55
N ARG A 262 1.88 -14.10 13.61
CA ARG A 262 0.95 -14.06 12.46
C ARG A 262 1.56 -13.37 11.25
N ILE A 263 1.31 -13.95 10.08
CA ILE A 263 1.56 -13.32 8.80
C ILE A 263 0.21 -12.99 8.18
N VAL A 264 0.00 -11.73 7.78
CA VAL A 264 -1.24 -11.24 7.19
C VAL A 264 -0.98 -10.78 5.77
N PHE A 265 -1.84 -11.17 4.85
CA PHE A 265 -1.86 -10.70 3.48
C PHE A 265 -3.11 -9.86 3.23
N ALA A 266 -2.96 -8.73 2.54
CA ALA A 266 -4.04 -7.89 2.07
C ALA A 266 -3.72 -7.34 0.66
N GLY A 267 -4.67 -6.66 0.06
CA GLY A 267 -4.48 -6.01 -1.23
C GLY A 267 -5.33 -6.60 -2.35
N GLY A 268 -5.20 -6.03 -3.54
CA GLY A 268 -6.06 -6.36 -4.68
C GLY A 268 -5.81 -7.73 -5.34
N MET A 269 -4.80 -8.47 -4.87
CA MET A 269 -4.52 -9.84 -5.36
C MET A 269 -5.18 -10.93 -4.50
N ILE A 270 -5.75 -10.55 -3.35
CA ILE A 270 -6.35 -11.46 -2.38
C ILE A 270 -7.86 -11.56 -2.62
#